data_3e55262f8df474485337c140f5652ff0
#
_entry.id   3e55262f8df474485337c140f5652ff0
#
_cell.length_a   1.000
_cell.length_b   1.000
_cell.length_c   1.000
_cell.angle_alpha   90.00
_cell.angle_beta   90.00
_cell.angle_gamma   90.00
#
_symmetry.space_group_name_H-M   'P 1'
#
loop_
_entity.id
_entity.type
_entity.pdbx_description
1 polymer ?
#
loop_
_entity_poly.entity_id
_entity_poly.type
_entity_poly.pdbx_seq_one_letter_code
_entity_poly.pdbx_strand_id
1 'polypeptide(L)'
;QYAMNEYETKGKDTYTQEEAFQSSLNYFNGDELAARVWVNKYALKDSYGNIFEKNPDDMHRRLAKEISRIENRYPNPLSEDTIFEVLRDFKYIVPQGGPMTGIGNEFQIASLSNCFVIGNEGPSDSYGGVMKIDQEQVQLMKRRGGVGHDLSHIRPKGSPVKNSALTSTGIVPFMERYSNSTREVAQDGRRGALMLSVSINHPDSESFIDAKMTEGKVTGANVSVKIDDEFMRAVINDEEYEDRKSV
;
A
#
# COMPACT_ATOMS: atom_id res chain seq x y z
N GLN A 1 -0.88 -26.04 16.76
CA GLN A 1 -0.79 -25.18 17.95
C GLN A 1 0.69 -24.96 18.24
N TYR A 2 1.25 -23.85 17.79
CA TYR A 2 2.58 -23.44 18.22
C TYR A 2 2.45 -22.88 19.64
N ALA A 3 3.21 -23.46 20.56
CA ALA A 3 3.27 -22.96 21.93
C ALA A 3 3.78 -21.51 21.89
N MET A 4 3.04 -20.60 22.50
CA MET A 4 3.47 -19.22 22.71
C MET A 4 4.84 -19.23 23.39
N ASN A 5 5.76 -18.49 22.84
CA ASN A 5 7.03 -18.25 23.49
C ASN A 5 6.76 -17.30 24.66
N GLU A 6 6.54 -17.83 25.85
CA GLU A 6 6.29 -17.07 27.08
C GLU A 6 7.41 -16.07 27.43
N TYR A 7 8.54 -16.15 26.72
CA TYR A 7 9.69 -15.30 26.95
C TYR A 7 9.61 -13.92 26.29
N GLU A 8 8.86 -13.76 25.21
CA GLU A 8 8.77 -12.49 24.47
C GLU A 8 7.78 -11.49 25.09
N THR A 9 6.83 -11.96 25.87
CA THR A 9 5.80 -11.11 26.50
C THR A 9 6.07 -10.81 27.97
N LYS A 10 7.11 -11.41 28.56
CA LYS A 10 7.45 -11.22 29.97
C LYS A 10 7.79 -9.77 30.28
N GLY A 11 6.89 -9.08 30.98
CA GLY A 11 7.06 -7.72 31.46
C GLY A 11 6.37 -6.63 30.64
N LYS A 12 5.58 -6.99 29.64
CA LYS A 12 4.73 -6.03 28.90
C LYS A 12 3.27 -6.18 29.34
N ASP A 13 2.64 -5.06 29.66
CA ASP A 13 1.22 -5.04 29.95
C ASP A 13 0.42 -5.34 28.67
N THR A 14 -0.56 -6.21 28.80
CA THR A 14 -1.50 -6.53 27.72
C THR A 14 -2.91 -6.09 28.11
N TYR A 15 -3.69 -5.79 27.09
CA TYR A 15 -5.07 -5.35 27.23
C TYR A 15 -6.00 -6.28 26.47
N THR A 16 -7.21 -6.45 26.98
CA THR A 16 -8.26 -7.12 26.22
C THR A 16 -8.78 -6.20 25.10
N GLN A 17 -9.44 -6.78 24.11
CA GLN A 17 -10.09 -6.02 23.05
C GLN A 17 -11.06 -4.96 23.61
N GLU A 18 -11.81 -5.34 24.62
CA GLU A 18 -12.77 -4.44 25.27
C GLU A 18 -12.08 -3.32 26.05
N GLU A 19 -11.04 -3.62 26.82
CA GLU A 19 -10.27 -2.60 27.54
C GLU A 19 -9.66 -1.57 26.59
N ALA A 20 -9.05 -2.02 25.47
CA ALA A 20 -8.49 -1.13 24.45
C ALA A 20 -9.58 -0.32 23.75
N PHE A 21 -10.72 -0.92 23.45
CA PHE A 21 -11.84 -0.22 22.84
C PHE A 21 -12.40 0.87 23.76
N GLN A 22 -12.66 0.59 25.01
CA GLN A 22 -13.18 1.56 25.98
C GLN A 22 -12.19 2.71 26.22
N SER A 23 -10.92 2.43 26.38
CA SER A 23 -9.90 3.46 26.53
C SER A 23 -9.79 4.35 25.28
N SER A 24 -9.86 3.75 24.11
CA SER A 24 -9.85 4.48 22.83
C SER A 24 -11.14 5.28 22.60
N LEU A 25 -12.28 4.75 23.00
CA LEU A 25 -13.56 5.46 22.94
C LEU A 25 -13.52 6.75 23.77
N ASN A 26 -12.95 6.67 24.97
CA ASN A 26 -12.72 7.86 25.81
C ASN A 26 -11.75 8.84 25.15
N TYR A 27 -10.67 8.34 24.56
CA TYR A 27 -9.70 9.16 23.83
C TYR A 27 -10.34 9.95 22.67
N PHE A 28 -11.22 9.32 21.92
CA PHE A 28 -11.92 9.91 20.77
C PHE A 28 -13.26 10.56 21.13
N ASN A 29 -13.50 10.84 22.41
CA ASN A 29 -14.72 11.52 22.88
C ASN A 29 -16.01 10.84 22.44
N GLY A 30 -16.05 9.52 22.44
CA GLY A 30 -17.21 8.72 22.10
C GLY A 30 -17.37 8.36 20.61
N ASP A 31 -16.39 8.70 19.78
CA ASP A 31 -16.38 8.27 18.37
C ASP A 31 -16.01 6.77 18.27
N GLU A 32 -17.05 5.94 18.15
CA GLU A 32 -16.90 4.49 18.08
C GLU A 32 -16.13 4.03 16.84
N LEU A 33 -16.34 4.69 15.70
CA LEU A 33 -15.67 4.32 14.46
C LEU A 33 -14.17 4.56 14.57
N ALA A 34 -13.78 5.73 15.05
CA ALA A 34 -12.37 6.06 15.28
C ALA A 34 -11.70 5.08 16.25
N ALA A 35 -12.39 4.76 17.37
CA ALA A 35 -11.88 3.81 18.35
C ALA A 35 -11.69 2.41 17.77
N ARG A 36 -12.67 1.88 17.04
CA ARG A 36 -12.58 0.56 16.41
C ARG A 36 -11.47 0.49 15.37
N VAL A 37 -11.39 1.51 14.52
CA VAL A 37 -10.36 1.57 13.48
C VAL A 37 -8.96 1.61 14.10
N TRP A 38 -8.75 2.43 15.13
CA TRP A 38 -7.46 2.50 15.78
C TRP A 38 -7.08 1.17 16.44
N VAL A 39 -7.95 0.58 17.24
CA VAL A 39 -7.66 -0.69 17.93
C VAL A 39 -7.38 -1.81 16.92
N ASN A 40 -8.17 -1.91 15.86
CA ASN A 40 -8.03 -3.00 14.90
C ASN A 40 -6.84 -2.85 13.96
N LYS A 41 -6.49 -1.62 13.55
CA LYS A 41 -5.47 -1.38 12.55
C LYS A 41 -4.12 -0.93 13.09
N TYR A 42 -4.09 -0.15 14.18
CA TYR A 42 -2.90 0.60 14.57
C TYR A 42 -2.35 0.26 15.95
N ALA A 43 -3.15 -0.26 16.87
CA ALA A 43 -2.67 -0.69 18.18
C ALA A 43 -1.59 -1.76 18.03
N LEU A 44 -0.53 -1.64 18.81
CA LEU A 44 0.58 -2.60 18.80
C LEU A 44 0.07 -3.99 19.21
N LYS A 45 0.32 -4.96 18.36
CA LYS A 45 -0.05 -6.37 18.58
C LYS A 45 1.11 -7.28 18.19
N ASP A 46 1.15 -8.43 18.84
CA ASP A 46 2.00 -9.53 18.37
C ASP A 46 1.25 -10.42 17.35
N SER A 47 1.92 -11.44 16.83
CA SER A 47 1.34 -12.39 15.87
C SER A 47 0.27 -13.30 16.48
N TYR A 48 0.10 -13.29 17.79
CA TYR A 48 -0.89 -14.10 18.53
C TYR A 48 -2.14 -13.29 18.89
N GLY A 49 -2.19 -12.00 18.53
CA GLY A 49 -3.32 -11.12 18.78
C GLY A 49 -3.31 -10.44 20.15
N ASN A 50 -2.23 -10.56 20.92
CA ASN A 50 -2.09 -9.81 22.17
C ASN A 50 -1.97 -8.31 21.87
N ILE A 51 -2.69 -7.48 22.61
CA ILE A 51 -2.73 -6.03 22.44
C ILE A 51 -1.88 -5.38 23.54
N PHE A 52 -0.91 -4.57 23.15
CA PHE A 52 0.05 -3.94 24.07
C PHE A 52 -0.18 -2.44 24.25
N GLU A 53 -1.15 -1.87 23.56
CA GLU A 53 -1.52 -0.46 23.62
C GLU A 53 -3.03 -0.33 23.79
N LYS A 54 -3.48 0.52 24.72
CA LYS A 54 -4.91 0.68 25.00
C LYS A 54 -5.57 1.84 24.26
N ASN A 55 -4.78 2.85 23.90
CA ASN A 55 -5.26 4.04 23.19
C ASN A 55 -4.13 4.71 22.39
N PRO A 56 -4.44 5.73 21.56
CA PRO A 56 -3.44 6.44 20.77
C PRO A 56 -2.31 7.11 21.56
N ASP A 57 -2.50 7.46 22.83
CA ASP A 57 -1.41 8.00 23.64
C ASP A 57 -0.26 6.98 23.79
N ASP A 58 -0.57 5.72 24.01
CA ASP A 58 0.43 4.66 24.10
C ASP A 58 1.20 4.51 22.76
N MET A 59 0.47 4.58 21.64
CA MET A 59 1.07 4.57 20.30
C MET A 59 2.01 5.76 20.09
N HIS A 60 1.56 6.96 20.37
CA HIS A 60 2.36 8.18 20.22
C HIS A 60 3.60 8.14 21.12
N ARG A 61 3.50 7.56 22.31
CA ARG A 61 4.65 7.37 23.21
C ARG A 61 5.65 6.37 22.62
N ARG A 62 5.19 5.29 22.01
CA ARG A 62 6.06 4.33 21.33
C ARG A 62 6.80 5.00 20.16
N LEU A 63 6.10 5.75 19.34
CA LEU A 63 6.71 6.50 18.23
C LEU A 63 7.74 7.50 18.74
N ALA A 64 7.39 8.29 19.74
CA ALA A 64 8.27 9.29 20.32
C ALA A 64 9.54 8.69 20.91
N LYS A 65 9.42 7.56 21.61
CA LYS A 65 10.55 6.83 22.18
C LYS A 65 11.53 6.37 21.10
N GLU A 66 11.03 5.76 20.03
CA GLU A 66 11.88 5.24 18.95
C GLU A 66 12.52 6.37 18.14
N ILE A 67 11.77 7.42 17.82
CA ILE A 67 12.31 8.60 17.14
C ILE A 67 13.40 9.27 17.99
N SER A 68 13.17 9.42 19.30
CA SER A 68 14.15 9.97 20.23
C SER A 68 15.44 9.14 20.28
N ARG A 69 15.34 7.82 20.19
CA ARG A 69 16.50 6.95 20.10
C ARG A 69 17.39 7.28 18.90
N ILE A 70 16.78 7.58 17.77
CA ILE A 70 17.53 7.98 16.57
C ILE A 70 18.02 9.41 16.68
N GLU A 71 17.19 10.36 17.18
CA GLU A 71 17.56 11.74 17.43
C GLU A 71 18.86 11.86 18.25
N ASN A 72 19.04 11.03 19.26
CA ASN A 72 20.21 11.04 20.12
C ASN A 72 21.54 10.75 19.39
N ARG A 73 21.51 10.39 18.11
CA ARG A 73 22.71 10.25 17.27
C ARG A 73 23.16 11.57 16.66
N TYR A 74 22.37 12.62 16.77
CA TYR A 74 22.60 13.92 16.14
C TYR A 74 22.86 15.00 17.18
N PRO A 75 23.56 16.10 16.82
CA PRO A 75 23.68 17.26 17.68
C PRO A 75 22.32 17.91 17.98
N ASN A 76 22.12 18.36 19.22
CA ASN A 76 20.88 19.02 19.65
C ASN A 76 19.61 18.17 19.43
N PRO A 77 19.55 16.95 19.95
CA PRO A 77 18.42 16.06 19.72
C PRO A 77 17.13 16.60 20.35
N LEU A 78 16.01 16.38 19.71
CA LEU A 78 14.70 16.56 20.32
C LEU A 78 14.50 15.49 21.41
N SER A 79 13.94 15.91 22.54
CA SER A 79 13.59 14.97 23.61
C SER A 79 12.38 14.11 23.24
N GLU A 80 12.27 12.95 23.88
CA GLU A 80 11.09 12.08 23.73
C GLU A 80 9.80 12.84 24.05
N ASP A 81 9.78 13.62 25.13
CA ASP A 81 8.60 14.40 25.52
C ASP A 81 8.23 15.47 24.50
N THR A 82 9.20 16.15 23.90
CA THR A 82 8.95 17.12 22.84
C THR A 82 8.34 16.44 21.61
N ILE A 83 8.86 15.31 21.21
CA ILE A 83 8.34 14.51 20.08
C ILE A 83 6.92 14.03 20.40
N PHE A 84 6.69 13.54 21.61
CA PHE A 84 5.36 13.12 22.04
C PHE A 84 4.35 14.28 21.98
N GLU A 85 4.69 15.47 22.45
CA GLU A 85 3.81 16.64 22.42
C GLU A 85 3.45 17.07 20.99
N VAL A 86 4.34 16.84 20.02
CA VAL A 86 4.08 17.12 18.60
C VAL A 86 3.09 16.12 18.00
N LEU A 87 3.13 14.87 18.44
CA LEU A 87 2.31 13.77 17.93
C LEU A 87 0.96 13.63 18.63
N ARG A 88 0.91 13.90 19.97
CA ARG A 88 -0.27 13.64 20.80
C ARG A 88 -1.51 14.34 20.24
N ASP A 89 -2.63 13.69 20.43
CA ASP A 89 -3.95 14.14 19.98
C ASP A 89 -4.03 14.36 18.46
N PHE A 90 -3.08 13.81 17.68
CA PHE A 90 -2.97 14.03 16.22
C PHE A 90 -2.96 15.53 15.86
N LYS A 91 -2.35 16.35 16.71
CA LYS A 91 -2.52 17.81 16.66
C LYS A 91 -1.63 18.48 15.60
N TYR A 92 -0.33 18.19 15.60
CA TYR A 92 0.63 18.86 14.71
C TYR A 92 1.15 17.93 13.61
N ILE A 93 1.43 16.69 13.95
CA ILE A 93 1.89 15.67 13.00
C ILE A 93 0.96 14.46 13.14
N VAL A 94 0.38 14.08 12.01
CA VAL A 94 -0.42 12.86 11.87
C VAL A 94 0.36 11.87 11.01
N PRO A 95 1.00 10.87 11.59
CA PRO A 95 1.70 9.86 10.79
C PRO A 95 0.72 9.05 9.94
N GLN A 96 1.22 8.52 8.83
CA GLN A 96 0.47 7.55 8.04
C GLN A 96 0.48 6.17 8.71
N GLY A 97 -0.33 5.24 8.18
CA GLY A 97 -0.51 3.93 8.78
C GLY A 97 0.76 3.10 8.93
N GLY A 98 1.67 3.16 7.95
CA GLY A 98 2.97 2.47 8.02
C GLY A 98 3.81 2.91 9.23
N PRO A 99 4.10 4.20 9.38
CA PRO A 99 4.75 4.73 10.57
C PRO A 99 4.02 4.43 11.87
N MET A 100 2.71 4.60 11.91
CA MET A 100 1.92 4.31 13.13
C MET A 100 2.04 2.87 13.60
N THR A 101 2.09 1.92 12.68
CA THR A 101 2.18 0.50 13.02
C THR A 101 3.62 -0.01 13.11
N GLY A 102 4.55 0.59 12.37
CA GLY A 102 5.90 0.05 12.19
C GLY A 102 6.97 0.66 13.09
N ILE A 103 6.89 1.97 13.41
CA ILE A 103 7.90 2.61 14.26
C ILE A 103 7.85 2.04 15.67
N GLY A 104 8.99 1.50 16.14
CA GLY A 104 9.10 0.89 17.45
C GLY A 104 8.38 -0.45 17.61
N ASN A 105 7.91 -1.05 16.53
CA ASN A 105 7.29 -2.38 16.55
C ASN A 105 8.37 -3.46 16.56
N GLU A 106 8.45 -4.21 17.65
CA GLU A 106 9.41 -5.30 17.84
C GLU A 106 8.87 -6.66 17.39
N PHE A 107 7.58 -6.76 17.09
CA PHE A 107 6.92 -8.04 16.82
C PHE A 107 6.82 -8.37 15.34
N GLN A 108 6.75 -7.37 14.48
CA GLN A 108 6.51 -7.55 13.05
C GLN A 108 7.44 -6.64 12.23
N ILE A 109 7.92 -7.17 11.11
CA ILE A 109 8.66 -6.39 10.13
C ILE A 109 7.63 -5.72 9.21
N ALA A 110 7.61 -4.40 9.20
CA ALA A 110 6.75 -3.60 8.34
C ALA A 110 7.55 -2.50 7.65
N SER A 111 7.08 -2.06 6.48
CA SER A 111 7.61 -0.87 5.84
C SER A 111 7.15 0.38 6.60
N LEU A 112 8.02 1.37 6.71
CA LEU A 112 7.67 2.70 7.22
C LEU A 112 7.12 3.62 6.12
N SER A 113 7.20 3.20 4.86
CA SER A 113 6.55 3.89 3.73
C SER A 113 5.26 3.18 3.38
N ASN A 114 4.20 3.94 3.07
CA ASN A 114 2.90 3.36 2.75
C ASN A 114 2.75 3.02 1.28
N CYS A 115 3.38 3.79 0.39
CA CYS A 115 3.19 3.66 -1.05
C CYS A 115 4.52 3.66 -1.79
N PHE A 116 4.60 2.82 -2.81
CA PHE A 116 5.77 2.66 -3.64
C PHE A 116 5.39 2.71 -5.11
N VAL A 117 6.16 3.43 -5.89
CA VAL A 117 6.12 3.33 -7.35
C VAL A 117 7.26 2.40 -7.78
N ILE A 118 6.92 1.37 -8.52
CA ILE A 118 7.89 0.39 -9.04
C ILE A 118 7.88 0.36 -10.55
N GLY A 119 8.96 -0.14 -11.14
CA GLY A 119 9.12 -0.29 -12.57
C GLY A 119 10.43 -0.98 -12.88
N ASN A 120 10.65 -1.30 -14.15
CA ASN A 120 11.91 -1.88 -14.61
C ASN A 120 12.78 -0.84 -15.32
N GLU A 121 14.05 -0.81 -14.98
CA GLU A 121 15.06 -0.02 -15.69
C GLU A 121 15.56 -0.69 -17.00
N GLY A 122 15.19 -1.94 -17.23
CA GLY A 122 15.55 -2.71 -18.40
C GLY A 122 14.38 -2.93 -19.36
N PRO A 123 14.52 -3.86 -20.31
CA PRO A 123 13.40 -4.21 -21.20
C PRO A 123 12.24 -4.78 -20.38
N SER A 124 11.34 -3.90 -20.06
CA SER A 124 10.17 -4.17 -19.22
C SER A 124 9.04 -4.86 -19.98
N ASP A 125 9.08 -4.84 -21.31
CA ASP A 125 8.15 -5.52 -22.18
C ASP A 125 8.60 -6.96 -22.48
N SER A 126 8.71 -7.76 -21.42
CA SER A 126 9.06 -9.18 -21.48
C SER A 126 8.45 -9.92 -20.30
N TYR A 127 8.25 -11.22 -20.41
CA TYR A 127 7.80 -12.03 -19.27
C TYR A 127 8.73 -11.93 -18.08
N GLY A 128 10.05 -11.90 -18.31
CA GLY A 128 11.00 -11.69 -17.22
C GLY A 128 10.77 -10.37 -16.48
N GLY A 129 10.52 -9.30 -17.21
CA GLY A 129 10.17 -8.00 -16.64
C GLY A 129 8.83 -8.00 -15.89
N VAL A 130 7.81 -8.58 -16.48
CA VAL A 130 6.48 -8.72 -15.85
C VAL A 130 6.57 -9.52 -14.56
N MET A 131 7.27 -10.64 -14.57
CA MET A 131 7.45 -11.50 -13.38
C MET A 131 8.26 -10.82 -12.29
N LYS A 132 9.28 -10.06 -12.64
CA LYS A 132 10.08 -9.29 -11.70
C LYS A 132 9.23 -8.23 -10.99
N ILE A 133 8.41 -7.48 -11.72
CA ILE A 133 7.49 -6.49 -11.15
C ILE A 133 6.47 -7.18 -10.24
N ASP A 134 5.92 -8.31 -10.65
CA ASP A 134 4.97 -9.08 -9.85
C ASP A 134 5.60 -9.52 -8.51
N GLN A 135 6.82 -10.01 -8.55
CA GLN A 135 7.58 -10.37 -7.35
C GLN A 135 7.81 -9.16 -6.43
N GLU A 136 8.26 -8.04 -6.98
CA GLU A 136 8.48 -6.80 -6.21
C GLU A 136 7.20 -6.29 -5.58
N GLN A 137 6.09 -6.30 -6.33
CA GLN A 137 4.75 -5.95 -5.85
C GLN A 137 4.36 -6.78 -4.63
N VAL A 138 4.47 -8.09 -4.73
CA VAL A 138 4.13 -9.03 -3.65
C VAL A 138 5.00 -8.80 -2.42
N GLN A 139 6.31 -8.61 -2.61
CA GLN A 139 7.23 -8.38 -1.48
C GLN A 139 6.94 -7.09 -0.73
N LEU A 140 6.53 -6.02 -1.42
CA LEU A 140 6.14 -4.76 -0.80
C LEU A 140 4.78 -4.88 -0.10
N MET A 141 3.82 -5.53 -0.72
CA MET A 141 2.48 -5.73 -0.15
C MET A 141 2.50 -6.60 1.11
N LYS A 142 3.35 -7.61 1.18
CA LYS A 142 3.57 -8.43 2.38
C LYS A 142 4.03 -7.59 3.59
N ARG A 143 4.64 -6.44 3.33
CA ARG A 143 5.10 -5.48 4.35
C ARG A 143 4.16 -4.29 4.50
N ARG A 144 2.90 -4.42 4.06
CA ARG A 144 1.86 -3.39 4.09
C ARG A 144 2.12 -2.19 3.17
N GLY A 145 2.99 -2.32 2.18
CA GLY A 145 3.20 -1.29 1.16
C GLY A 145 2.11 -1.31 0.11
N GLY A 146 1.51 -0.16 -0.19
CA GLY A 146 0.74 0.05 -1.40
C GLY A 146 1.67 0.20 -2.60
N VAL A 147 1.29 -0.27 -3.76
CA VAL A 147 2.13 -0.31 -4.96
C VAL A 147 1.41 0.31 -6.13
N GLY A 148 2.13 1.11 -6.90
CA GLY A 148 1.68 1.61 -8.19
C GLY A 148 2.72 1.35 -9.27
N HIS A 149 2.27 0.92 -10.44
CA HIS A 149 3.13 0.84 -11.61
C HIS A 149 2.38 1.04 -12.93
N ASP A 150 3.13 1.42 -13.93
CA ASP A 150 2.63 1.80 -15.25
C ASP A 150 2.77 0.64 -16.24
N LEU A 151 1.75 0.40 -17.05
CA LEU A 151 1.71 -0.66 -18.04
C LEU A 151 1.96 -0.17 -19.48
N SER A 152 2.24 1.12 -19.67
CA SER A 152 2.37 1.72 -21.02
C SER A 152 3.50 1.15 -21.85
N HIS A 153 4.49 0.54 -21.22
CA HIS A 153 5.65 -0.09 -21.89
C HIS A 153 5.35 -1.48 -22.44
N ILE A 154 4.24 -2.09 -22.05
CA ILE A 154 3.82 -3.40 -22.58
C ILE A 154 3.27 -3.20 -23.98
N ARG A 155 3.76 -3.99 -24.95
CA ARG A 155 3.30 -3.92 -26.33
C ARG A 155 1.81 -4.21 -26.45
N PRO A 156 1.11 -3.53 -27.38
CA PRO A 156 -0.32 -3.71 -27.54
C PRO A 156 -0.69 -5.08 -28.10
N LYS A 157 -1.95 -5.44 -27.92
CA LYS A 157 -2.52 -6.66 -28.49
C LYS A 157 -2.30 -6.71 -30.00
N GLY A 158 -1.87 -7.87 -30.49
CA GLY A 158 -1.62 -8.10 -31.92
C GLY A 158 -0.21 -7.75 -32.35
N SER A 159 0.62 -7.09 -31.53
CA SER A 159 2.01 -6.83 -31.86
C SER A 159 2.80 -8.13 -32.02
N PRO A 160 3.76 -8.19 -32.96
CA PRO A 160 4.55 -9.40 -33.14
C PRO A 160 5.44 -9.70 -31.94
N VAL A 161 5.57 -10.98 -31.60
CA VAL A 161 6.50 -11.50 -30.60
C VAL A 161 7.39 -12.57 -31.21
N LYS A 162 8.58 -12.76 -30.62
CA LYS A 162 9.58 -13.72 -31.13
C LYS A 162 9.41 -15.15 -30.63
N ASN A 163 8.33 -15.43 -29.92
CA ASN A 163 8.03 -16.78 -29.41
C ASN A 163 6.96 -17.48 -30.29
N SER A 164 6.61 -18.70 -29.91
CA SER A 164 5.65 -19.54 -30.63
C SER A 164 4.21 -18.99 -30.63
N ALA A 165 3.90 -18.00 -29.80
CA ALA A 165 2.57 -17.36 -29.77
C ALA A 165 2.34 -16.38 -30.96
N LEU A 166 3.39 -15.98 -31.67
CA LEU A 166 3.42 -15.09 -32.81
C LEU A 166 2.98 -13.64 -32.52
N THR A 167 1.95 -13.44 -31.75
CA THR A 167 1.40 -12.11 -31.41
C THR A 167 1.17 -11.93 -29.91
N SER A 168 1.23 -10.67 -29.46
CA SER A 168 0.97 -10.26 -28.07
C SER A 168 -0.52 -10.34 -27.74
N THR A 169 -0.83 -10.69 -26.50
CA THR A 169 -2.17 -10.62 -25.93
C THR A 169 -2.54 -9.23 -25.38
N GLY A 170 -1.59 -8.28 -25.39
CA GLY A 170 -1.78 -6.93 -24.89
C GLY A 170 -1.66 -6.81 -23.38
N ILE A 171 -2.18 -5.69 -22.83
CA ILE A 171 -1.99 -5.36 -21.40
C ILE A 171 -3.03 -6.01 -20.46
N VAL A 172 -4.22 -6.35 -20.95
CA VAL A 172 -5.32 -6.82 -20.09
C VAL A 172 -4.98 -8.08 -19.30
N PRO A 173 -4.35 -9.13 -19.86
CA PRO A 173 -3.95 -10.30 -19.09
C PRO A 173 -2.96 -9.98 -17.96
N PHE A 174 -2.08 -9.00 -18.15
CA PHE A 174 -1.15 -8.57 -17.12
C PHE A 174 -1.83 -7.76 -16.02
N MET A 175 -2.84 -6.95 -16.35
CA MET A 175 -3.70 -6.31 -15.35
C MET A 175 -4.35 -7.35 -14.44
N GLU A 176 -4.90 -8.39 -15.03
CA GLU A 176 -5.53 -9.49 -14.29
C GLU A 176 -4.52 -10.25 -13.42
N ARG A 177 -3.32 -10.48 -13.94
CA ARG A 177 -2.23 -11.09 -13.17
C ARG A 177 -1.88 -10.28 -11.94
N TYR A 178 -1.60 -8.99 -12.08
CA TYR A 178 -1.22 -8.11 -10.97
C TYR A 178 -2.36 -7.93 -9.97
N SER A 179 -3.59 -7.81 -10.45
CA SER A 179 -4.79 -7.79 -9.62
C SER A 179 -4.94 -9.09 -8.82
N ASN A 180 -4.70 -10.23 -9.43
CA ASN A 180 -4.77 -11.53 -8.77
C ASN A 180 -3.70 -11.69 -7.70
N SER A 181 -2.46 -11.30 -7.99
CA SER A 181 -1.36 -11.30 -7.00
C SER A 181 -1.69 -10.43 -5.78
N THR A 182 -2.33 -9.28 -5.98
CA THR A 182 -2.81 -8.43 -4.88
C THR A 182 -3.80 -9.18 -3.99
N ARG A 183 -4.75 -9.89 -4.58
CA ARG A 183 -5.74 -10.66 -3.81
C ARG A 183 -5.12 -11.82 -3.04
N GLU A 184 -4.12 -12.48 -3.61
CA GLU A 184 -3.41 -13.59 -2.96
C GLU A 184 -2.69 -13.16 -1.68
N VAL A 185 -2.10 -11.95 -1.66
CA VAL A 185 -1.38 -11.46 -0.48
C VAL A 185 -2.27 -10.66 0.48
N ALA A 186 -3.50 -10.36 0.09
CA ALA A 186 -4.48 -9.75 0.98
C ALA A 186 -4.95 -10.79 2.00
N GLN A 187 -4.60 -10.60 3.25
CA GLN A 187 -5.02 -11.47 4.36
C GLN A 187 -6.05 -10.77 5.23
N ASP A 188 -7.11 -11.50 5.60
CA ASP A 188 -8.06 -11.17 6.66
C ASP A 188 -8.47 -9.69 6.75
N GLY A 189 -9.13 -9.19 5.70
CA GLY A 189 -9.65 -7.81 5.66
C GLY A 189 -8.61 -6.73 5.35
N ARG A 190 -7.35 -7.08 5.13
CA ARG A 190 -6.30 -6.18 4.67
C ARG A 190 -6.12 -6.35 3.17
N ARG A 191 -6.79 -5.50 2.40
CA ARG A 191 -6.59 -5.47 0.96
C ARG A 191 -5.24 -4.86 0.65
N GLY A 192 -4.42 -5.54 -0.15
CA GLY A 192 -3.29 -4.91 -0.81
C GLY A 192 -3.82 -3.72 -1.63
N ALA A 193 -3.10 -2.59 -1.61
CA ALA A 193 -3.44 -1.44 -2.43
C ALA A 193 -2.57 -1.48 -3.69
N LEU A 194 -3.21 -1.63 -4.84
CA LEU A 194 -2.56 -1.60 -6.16
C LEU A 194 -3.18 -0.51 -7.02
N MET A 195 -2.32 0.30 -7.62
CA MET A 195 -2.68 1.24 -8.69
C MET A 195 -1.97 0.82 -9.98
N LEU A 196 -2.73 0.57 -11.03
CA LEU A 196 -2.21 0.35 -12.38
C LEU A 196 -2.55 1.56 -13.24
N SER A 197 -1.60 2.02 -14.03
CA SER A 197 -1.81 3.12 -14.97
C SER A 197 -1.42 2.75 -16.39
N VAL A 198 -2.01 3.45 -17.33
CA VAL A 198 -1.65 3.39 -18.76
C VAL A 198 -1.76 4.78 -19.37
N SER A 199 -0.92 5.07 -20.38
CA SER A 199 -1.06 6.29 -21.16
C SER A 199 -2.30 6.22 -22.04
N ILE A 200 -3.03 7.33 -22.17
CA ILE A 200 -4.20 7.44 -23.07
C ILE A 200 -3.83 7.15 -24.52
N ASN A 201 -2.58 7.42 -24.92
CA ASN A 201 -2.12 7.17 -26.28
C ASN A 201 -1.66 5.72 -26.52
N HIS A 202 -1.74 4.84 -25.51
CA HIS A 202 -1.47 3.42 -25.72
C HIS A 202 -2.61 2.78 -26.51
N PRO A 203 -2.34 1.94 -27.53
CA PRO A 203 -3.39 1.32 -28.35
C PRO A 203 -4.41 0.49 -27.58
N ASP A 204 -4.03 -0.07 -26.41
CA ASP A 204 -4.92 -0.84 -25.56
C ASP A 204 -5.60 0.00 -24.46
N SER A 205 -5.54 1.33 -24.52
CA SER A 205 -6.12 2.18 -23.46
C SER A 205 -7.62 1.97 -23.27
N GLU A 206 -8.39 1.80 -24.32
CA GLU A 206 -9.82 1.47 -24.22
C GLU A 206 -10.06 0.10 -23.60
N SER A 207 -9.32 -0.91 -24.03
CA SER A 207 -9.40 -2.25 -23.45
C SER A 207 -9.04 -2.25 -21.96
N PHE A 208 -8.07 -1.43 -21.56
CA PHE A 208 -7.69 -1.20 -20.18
C PHE A 208 -8.85 -0.64 -19.35
N ILE A 209 -9.53 0.38 -19.86
CA ILE A 209 -10.70 0.98 -19.23
C ILE A 209 -11.84 -0.03 -19.13
N ASP A 210 -12.16 -0.70 -20.23
CA ASP A 210 -13.26 -1.67 -20.30
C ASP A 210 -13.03 -2.87 -19.38
N ALA A 211 -11.79 -3.32 -19.22
CA ALA A 211 -11.45 -4.40 -18.31
C ALA A 211 -11.82 -4.06 -16.85
N LYS A 212 -11.58 -2.83 -16.43
CA LYS A 212 -11.93 -2.39 -15.07
C LYS A 212 -13.43 -2.20 -14.90
N MET A 213 -14.13 -1.79 -15.94
CA MET A 213 -15.59 -1.58 -15.92
C MET A 213 -16.37 -2.90 -15.96
N THR A 214 -15.75 -4.00 -16.36
CA THR A 214 -16.38 -5.31 -16.39
C THR A 214 -16.46 -5.87 -14.98
N GLU A 215 -17.66 -6.21 -14.53
CA GLU A 215 -17.89 -6.79 -13.20
C GLU A 215 -17.10 -8.09 -13.02
N GLY A 216 -16.44 -8.21 -11.87
CA GLY A 216 -15.63 -9.37 -11.51
C GLY A 216 -14.22 -9.41 -12.13
N LYS A 217 -13.86 -8.45 -12.99
CA LYS A 217 -12.50 -8.32 -13.52
C LYS A 217 -11.69 -7.26 -12.77
N VAL A 218 -10.38 -7.50 -12.65
CA VAL A 218 -9.41 -6.54 -12.07
C VAL A 218 -9.90 -5.98 -10.73
N THR A 219 -10.41 -6.85 -9.88
CA THR A 219 -11.03 -6.45 -8.60
C THR A 219 -10.00 -6.07 -7.53
N GLY A 220 -8.74 -6.47 -7.71
CA GLY A 220 -7.65 -6.19 -6.76
C GLY A 220 -6.84 -4.93 -7.08
N ALA A 221 -7.22 -4.14 -8.07
CA ALA A 221 -6.49 -2.95 -8.47
C ALA A 221 -7.41 -1.77 -8.74
N ASN A 222 -6.95 -0.58 -8.37
CA ASN A 222 -7.45 0.68 -8.92
C ASN A 222 -6.71 0.97 -10.23
N VAL A 223 -7.34 1.69 -11.14
CA VAL A 223 -6.76 2.04 -12.43
C VAL A 223 -6.79 3.54 -12.67
N SER A 224 -5.79 4.01 -13.39
CA SER A 224 -5.66 5.42 -13.78
C SER A 224 -5.19 5.52 -15.22
N VAL A 225 -5.75 6.44 -15.96
CA VAL A 225 -5.32 6.75 -17.33
C VAL A 225 -4.56 8.06 -17.30
N LYS A 226 -3.33 8.04 -17.82
CA LYS A 226 -2.51 9.25 -17.95
C LYS A 226 -2.93 9.99 -19.22
N ILE A 227 -3.49 11.16 -19.06
CA ILE A 227 -3.87 12.04 -20.17
C ILE A 227 -2.76 13.05 -20.44
N ASP A 228 -2.65 13.49 -21.68
CA ASP A 228 -1.69 14.50 -22.12
C ASP A 228 -2.39 15.77 -22.61
N ASP A 229 -1.60 16.80 -22.94
CA ASP A 229 -2.14 18.08 -23.40
C ASP A 229 -2.85 17.96 -24.74
N GLU A 230 -2.40 17.08 -25.62
CA GLU A 230 -3.05 16.80 -26.91
C GLU A 230 -4.45 16.22 -26.70
N PHE A 231 -4.58 15.25 -25.80
CA PHE A 231 -5.88 14.70 -25.42
C PHE A 231 -6.80 15.76 -24.82
N MET A 232 -6.27 16.59 -23.90
CA MET A 232 -7.04 17.65 -23.27
C MET A 232 -7.51 18.71 -24.29
N ARG A 233 -6.67 19.05 -25.26
CA ARG A 233 -7.09 19.97 -26.36
C ARG A 233 -8.19 19.35 -27.19
N ALA A 234 -8.08 18.07 -27.55
CA ALA A 234 -9.12 17.37 -28.27
C ALA A 234 -10.46 17.37 -27.52
N VAL A 235 -10.42 17.14 -26.19
CA VAL A 235 -11.62 17.21 -25.33
C VAL A 235 -12.24 18.62 -25.33
N ILE A 236 -11.42 19.66 -25.15
CA ILE A 236 -11.90 21.05 -25.12
C ILE A 236 -12.53 21.45 -26.46
N ASN A 237 -11.96 21.00 -27.58
CA ASN A 237 -12.40 21.35 -28.94
C ASN A 237 -13.43 20.38 -29.50
N ASP A 238 -13.83 19.37 -28.75
CA ASP A 238 -14.73 18.29 -29.18
C ASP A 238 -14.24 17.60 -30.48
N GLU A 239 -12.95 17.27 -30.49
CA GLU A 239 -12.26 16.64 -31.63
C GLU A 239 -11.97 15.17 -31.30
N GLU A 240 -11.80 14.36 -32.35
CA GLU A 240 -11.33 12.99 -32.24
C GLU A 240 -9.87 12.98 -31.76
N TYR A 241 -9.55 12.00 -30.94
CA TYR A 241 -8.17 11.72 -30.45
C TYR A 241 -7.74 10.35 -30.97
N GLU A 242 -6.62 10.31 -31.69
CA GLU A 242 -6.04 9.07 -32.19
C GLU A 242 -4.94 8.60 -31.21
N ASP A 243 -4.99 7.33 -30.83
CA ASP A 243 -3.91 6.68 -30.11
C ASP A 243 -2.65 6.54 -31.02
N ARG A 244 -1.52 6.25 -30.40
CA ARG A 244 -0.31 5.93 -31.17
C ARG A 244 -0.47 4.55 -31.79
N LYS A 245 -0.63 4.52 -33.12
CA LYS A 245 -0.50 3.26 -33.84
C LYS A 245 0.89 2.66 -33.55
N SER A 246 0.93 1.41 -33.09
CA SER A 246 2.18 0.68 -32.95
C SER A 246 2.89 0.63 -34.31
N VAL A 247 4.15 1.08 -34.31
CA VAL A 247 5.04 0.99 -35.47
C VAL A 247 5.63 -0.42 -35.49
#